data_f74209cf3f5af232a50b77eb7968da54
#
_entry.id   f74209cf3f5af232a50b77eb7968da54
#
_cell.length_a   1.000
_cell.length_b   1.000
_cell.length_c   1.000
_cell.angle_alpha   90.00
_cell.angle_beta   90.00
_cell.angle_gamma   90.00
#
_symmetry.space_group_name_H-M   'P 1'
#
loop_
_entity.id
_entity.type
_entity.pdbx_description
1 polymer ?
#
loop_
_entity_poly.entity_id
_entity_poly.type
_entity_poly.pdbx_seq_one_letter_code
_entity_poly.pdbx_strand_id
1 'polypeptide(L)'
;MIYARLLSSGANNRVIALTEKEVAKLFVDDTRSDIGSEAEKMQFANTINELVVKFIRLDYDESLQADMLVMERIYPIDYRAHEVEKRVLWMDVFTSEITQLHQAGFVHRDIRRPSDIGGQLYDNVLLTNNGIRLIDVGISAMQSKVGNLLFEKYIEIERKELAEFKNYFLNR
;
A
#
# COMPACT_ATOMS: atom_id res chain seq x y z
N MET A 1 -10.13 -7.77 -27.57
CA MET A 1 -9.69 -8.44 -26.31
C MET A 1 -8.47 -7.70 -25.79
N ILE A 2 -8.63 -6.89 -24.75
CA ILE A 2 -7.49 -6.21 -24.12
C ILE A 2 -6.86 -7.25 -23.20
N TYR A 3 -5.69 -7.75 -23.56
CA TYR A 3 -4.95 -8.66 -22.71
C TYR A 3 -4.53 -7.91 -21.45
N ALA A 4 -5.13 -8.25 -20.31
CA ALA A 4 -4.72 -7.74 -19.04
C ALA A 4 -3.25 -8.09 -18.78
N ARG A 5 -2.40 -7.07 -18.66
CA ARG A 5 -0.96 -7.25 -18.42
C ARG A 5 -0.72 -7.55 -16.95
N LEU A 6 -0.14 -8.69 -16.65
CA LEU A 6 0.33 -9.01 -15.30
C LEU A 6 1.41 -8.01 -14.88
N LEU A 7 1.18 -7.29 -13.79
CA LEU A 7 2.12 -6.31 -13.22
C LEU A 7 2.95 -6.89 -12.09
N SER A 8 2.36 -7.76 -11.28
CA SER A 8 3.07 -8.45 -10.21
C SER A 8 2.39 -9.77 -9.86
N SER A 9 3.18 -10.73 -9.38
CA SER A 9 2.70 -11.94 -8.74
C SER A 9 3.39 -12.06 -7.40
N GLY A 10 2.69 -11.70 -6.32
CA GLY A 10 3.13 -11.96 -4.96
C GLY A 10 2.75 -13.38 -4.51
N ALA A 11 3.18 -13.77 -3.29
CA ALA A 11 2.91 -15.09 -2.73
C ALA A 11 1.41 -15.45 -2.64
N ASN A 12 0.54 -14.45 -2.59
CA ASN A 12 -0.89 -14.64 -2.36
C ASN A 12 -1.81 -14.01 -3.43
N ASN A 13 -1.36 -13.02 -4.20
CA ASN A 13 -2.24 -12.30 -5.11
C ASN A 13 -1.53 -11.85 -6.37
N ARG A 14 -2.25 -11.87 -7.49
CA ARG A 14 -1.80 -11.27 -8.74
C ARG A 14 -2.42 -9.90 -8.93
N VAL A 15 -1.62 -8.95 -9.44
CA VAL A 15 -2.10 -7.63 -9.82
C VAL A 15 -2.00 -7.50 -11.33
N ILE A 16 -3.10 -7.17 -11.97
CA ILE A 16 -3.21 -6.99 -13.42
C ILE A 16 -3.58 -5.55 -13.78
N ALA A 17 -3.04 -5.05 -14.88
CA ALA A 17 -3.47 -3.77 -15.43
C ALA A 17 -4.80 -3.94 -16.18
N LEU A 18 -5.81 -3.18 -15.82
CA LEU A 18 -7.07 -3.12 -16.55
C LEU A 18 -7.04 -2.01 -17.61
N THR A 19 -6.57 -0.85 -17.22
CA THR A 19 -6.43 0.33 -18.07
C THR A 19 -5.14 1.07 -17.72
N GLU A 20 -4.90 2.23 -18.34
CA GLU A 20 -3.80 3.11 -17.93
C GLU A 20 -4.02 3.75 -16.55
N LYS A 21 -5.24 3.76 -16.06
CA LYS A 21 -5.63 4.39 -14.78
C LYS A 21 -6.04 3.41 -13.70
N GLU A 22 -6.30 2.14 -14.03
CA GLU A 22 -6.83 1.14 -13.13
C GLU A 22 -6.02 -0.13 -13.14
N VAL A 23 -5.84 -0.71 -11.96
CA VAL A 23 -5.32 -2.06 -11.74
C VAL A 23 -6.29 -2.86 -10.90
N ALA A 24 -6.23 -4.18 -11.00
CA ALA A 24 -6.99 -5.09 -10.17
C ALA A 24 -6.08 -6.06 -9.44
N LYS A 25 -6.28 -6.18 -8.13
CA LYS A 25 -5.76 -7.28 -7.32
C LYS A 25 -6.75 -8.41 -7.37
N LEU A 26 -6.30 -9.60 -7.78
CA LEU A 26 -7.14 -10.77 -7.97
C LEU A 26 -7.19 -11.61 -6.69
N PHE A 27 -8.40 -12.04 -6.33
CA PHE A 27 -8.66 -12.91 -5.19
C PHE A 27 -9.31 -14.20 -5.71
N VAL A 28 -8.61 -15.32 -5.55
CA VAL A 28 -9.10 -16.66 -5.86
C VAL A 28 -9.37 -17.43 -4.57
N ASP A 29 -10.03 -18.58 -4.65
CA ASP A 29 -10.51 -19.33 -3.49
C ASP A 29 -9.43 -19.66 -2.44
N ASP A 30 -8.18 -19.78 -2.84
CA ASP A 30 -7.06 -20.05 -1.91
C ASP A 30 -6.41 -18.79 -1.36
N THR A 31 -6.92 -17.60 -1.67
CA THR A 31 -6.35 -16.34 -1.19
C THR A 31 -6.56 -16.19 0.31
N ARG A 32 -5.48 -16.02 1.06
CA ARG A 32 -5.51 -15.85 2.53
C ARG A 32 -6.12 -14.53 2.99
N SER A 33 -6.19 -13.54 2.10
CA SER A 33 -6.75 -12.21 2.39
C SER A 33 -8.25 -12.19 2.07
N ASP A 34 -9.01 -11.50 2.90
CA ASP A 34 -10.41 -11.20 2.65
C ASP A 34 -10.53 -9.91 1.84
N ILE A 35 -11.08 -10.01 0.63
CA ILE A 35 -11.27 -8.86 -0.26
C ILE A 35 -12.16 -7.78 0.36
N GLY A 36 -13.21 -8.17 1.07
CA GLY A 36 -14.11 -7.22 1.74
C GLY A 36 -13.39 -6.44 2.84
N SER A 37 -12.59 -7.11 3.64
CA SER A 37 -11.77 -6.49 4.68
C SER A 37 -10.72 -5.54 4.09
N GLU A 38 -10.08 -5.93 3.00
CA GLU A 38 -9.07 -5.10 2.35
C GLU A 38 -9.69 -3.85 1.70
N ALA A 39 -10.84 -4.00 1.06
CA ALA A 39 -11.61 -2.88 0.51
C ALA A 39 -12.06 -1.89 1.61
N GLU A 40 -12.55 -2.38 2.75
CA GLU A 40 -12.94 -1.56 3.89
C GLU A 40 -11.76 -0.74 4.42
N LYS A 41 -10.60 -1.36 4.62
CA LYS A 41 -9.38 -0.69 5.08
C LYS A 41 -8.93 0.40 4.10
N MET A 42 -8.94 0.10 2.81
CA MET A 42 -8.55 1.05 1.77
C MET A 42 -9.50 2.25 1.73
N GLN A 43 -10.80 2.02 1.73
CA GLN A 43 -11.80 3.07 1.75
C GLN A 43 -11.69 3.94 3.00
N PHE A 44 -11.46 3.34 4.18
CA PHE A 44 -11.25 4.08 5.41
C PHE A 44 -10.03 5.00 5.31
N ALA A 45 -8.89 4.49 4.90
CA ALA A 45 -7.68 5.28 4.70
C ALA A 45 -7.89 6.42 3.69
N ASN A 46 -8.63 6.17 2.61
CA ASN A 46 -8.93 7.16 1.57
C ASN A 46 -9.85 8.30 2.08
N THR A 47 -10.58 8.12 3.16
CA THR A 47 -11.34 9.23 3.79
C THR A 47 -10.46 10.22 4.53
N ILE A 48 -9.21 9.84 4.83
CA ILE A 48 -8.29 10.62 5.67
C ILE A 48 -7.35 11.45 4.80
N ASN A 49 -6.64 10.81 3.88
CA ASN A 49 -5.75 11.46 2.93
C ASN A 49 -5.52 10.57 1.69
N GLU A 50 -4.62 10.98 0.81
CA GLU A 50 -4.34 10.28 -0.45
C GLU A 50 -3.12 9.35 -0.37
N LEU A 51 -2.57 9.09 0.81
CA LEU A 51 -1.35 8.30 0.96
C LEU A 51 -1.53 6.85 0.50
N VAL A 52 -2.61 6.19 0.93
CA VAL A 52 -2.95 4.84 0.49
C VAL A 52 -3.57 4.90 -0.90
N VAL A 53 -3.19 3.95 -1.75
CA VAL A 53 -3.76 3.76 -3.08
C VAL A 53 -5.29 3.86 -3.05
N LYS A 54 -5.86 4.57 -4.03
CA LYS A 54 -7.29 4.87 -4.06
C LYS A 54 -8.12 3.64 -4.48
N PHE A 55 -9.07 3.28 -3.63
CA PHE A 55 -10.12 2.31 -3.97
C PHE A 55 -11.05 2.85 -5.06
N ILE A 56 -11.40 2.01 -6.04
CA ILE A 56 -12.33 2.36 -7.10
C ILE A 56 -13.62 1.55 -6.97
N ARG A 57 -13.52 0.20 -7.00
CA ARG A 57 -14.69 -0.69 -6.88
C ARG A 57 -14.26 -2.13 -6.61
N LEU A 58 -15.21 -2.94 -6.18
CA LEU A 58 -15.12 -4.40 -6.26
C LEU A 58 -15.77 -4.84 -7.58
N ASP A 59 -15.22 -5.87 -8.21
CA ASP A 59 -15.69 -6.42 -9.47
C ASP A 59 -15.40 -7.93 -9.53
N TYR A 60 -15.85 -8.60 -10.57
CA TYR A 60 -15.60 -10.03 -10.79
C TYR A 60 -15.21 -10.27 -12.24
N ASP A 61 -14.17 -11.07 -12.48
CA ASP A 61 -13.77 -11.48 -13.81
C ASP A 61 -14.18 -12.93 -14.06
N GLU A 62 -15.14 -13.14 -14.97
CA GLU A 62 -15.66 -14.47 -15.29
C GLU A 62 -14.61 -15.36 -15.97
N SER A 63 -13.71 -14.78 -16.78
CA SER A 63 -12.69 -15.54 -17.49
C SER A 63 -11.58 -16.06 -16.56
N LEU A 64 -11.27 -15.31 -15.53
CA LEU A 64 -10.29 -15.65 -14.50
C LEU A 64 -10.92 -16.32 -13.29
N GLN A 65 -12.26 -16.32 -13.21
CA GLN A 65 -13.04 -16.79 -12.05
C GLN A 65 -12.48 -16.21 -10.72
N ALA A 66 -12.29 -14.91 -10.70
CA ALA A 66 -11.68 -14.22 -9.58
C ALA A 66 -12.43 -12.94 -9.20
N ASP A 67 -12.59 -12.73 -7.91
CA ASP A 67 -12.96 -11.43 -7.37
C ASP A 67 -11.85 -10.43 -7.60
N MET A 68 -12.20 -9.20 -7.91
CA MET A 68 -11.25 -8.12 -8.19
C MET A 68 -11.43 -6.95 -7.24
N LEU A 69 -10.34 -6.54 -6.60
CA LEU A 69 -10.22 -5.26 -5.94
C LEU A 69 -9.61 -4.26 -6.94
N VAL A 70 -10.45 -3.39 -7.49
CA VAL A 70 -10.02 -2.41 -8.48
C VAL A 70 -9.61 -1.12 -7.78
N MET A 71 -8.40 -0.67 -8.10
CA MET A 71 -7.79 0.51 -7.50
C MET A 71 -7.07 1.35 -8.56
N GLU A 72 -6.68 2.57 -8.20
CA GLU A 72 -5.89 3.42 -9.08
C GLU A 72 -4.55 2.76 -9.43
N ARG A 73 -4.11 2.99 -10.66
CA ARG A 73 -2.79 2.54 -11.13
C ARG A 73 -1.74 3.58 -10.77
N ILE A 74 -0.74 3.14 -10.02
CA ILE A 74 0.41 3.96 -9.63
C ILE A 74 1.59 3.67 -10.56
N TYR A 75 2.28 4.73 -10.98
CA TYR A 75 3.49 4.68 -11.78
C TYR A 75 4.67 5.16 -10.92
N PRO A 76 5.45 4.23 -10.35
CA PRO A 76 6.57 4.59 -9.51
C PRO A 76 7.71 5.19 -10.35
N ILE A 77 8.44 6.12 -9.74
CA ILE A 77 9.67 6.70 -10.27
C ILE A 77 10.86 6.34 -9.38
N ASP A 78 12.08 6.39 -9.93
CA ASP A 78 13.28 6.11 -9.14
C ASP A 78 13.63 7.33 -8.27
N TYR A 79 13.54 7.16 -6.95
CA TYR A 79 13.88 8.22 -6.00
C TYR A 79 15.35 8.64 -6.07
N ARG A 80 16.24 7.74 -6.49
CA ARG A 80 17.69 8.01 -6.63
C ARG A 80 18.01 8.96 -7.78
N ALA A 81 17.09 9.13 -8.73
CA ALA A 81 17.23 10.10 -9.81
C ALA A 81 16.98 11.55 -9.36
N HIS A 82 16.63 11.77 -8.08
CA HIS A 82 16.28 13.07 -7.54
C HIS A 82 17.24 13.50 -6.43
N GLU A 83 17.46 14.80 -6.32
CA GLU A 83 18.30 15.41 -5.30
C GLU A 83 17.76 15.17 -3.88
N VAL A 84 18.65 15.15 -2.90
CA VAL A 84 18.33 14.86 -1.50
C VAL A 84 17.32 15.84 -0.93
N GLU A 85 17.43 17.13 -1.28
CA GLU A 85 16.53 18.18 -0.83
C GLU A 85 15.08 17.89 -1.23
N LYS A 86 14.85 17.42 -2.45
CA LYS A 86 13.53 17.04 -2.93
C LYS A 86 13.02 15.78 -2.22
N ARG A 87 13.90 14.83 -1.97
CA ARG A 87 13.57 13.61 -1.21
C ARG A 87 13.19 13.93 0.23
N VAL A 88 13.84 14.91 0.86
CA VAL A 88 13.48 15.39 2.20
C VAL A 88 12.05 15.93 2.22
N LEU A 89 11.68 16.77 1.25
CA LEU A 89 10.32 17.31 1.17
C LEU A 89 9.27 16.20 1.02
N TRP A 90 9.50 15.23 0.14
CA TRP A 90 8.60 14.07 0.03
C TRP A 90 8.50 13.26 1.30
N MET A 91 9.63 13.09 2.02
CA MET A 91 9.65 12.36 3.28
C MET A 91 8.90 13.09 4.40
N ASP A 92 8.98 14.40 4.43
CA ASP A 92 8.25 15.22 5.42
C ASP A 92 6.74 15.12 5.19
N VAL A 93 6.29 15.19 3.95
CA VAL A 93 4.87 14.98 3.59
C VAL A 93 4.43 13.56 3.95
N PHE A 94 5.21 12.56 3.59
CA PHE A 94 4.92 11.16 3.91
C PHE A 94 4.77 10.91 5.42
N THR A 95 5.70 11.45 6.20
CA THR A 95 5.65 11.35 7.68
C THR A 95 4.40 12.02 8.25
N SER A 96 4.03 13.19 7.71
CA SER A 96 2.81 13.90 8.11
C SER A 96 1.55 13.10 7.78
N GLU A 97 1.46 12.54 6.60
CA GLU A 97 0.31 11.74 6.15
C GLU A 97 0.16 10.43 6.95
N ILE A 98 1.26 9.73 7.27
CA ILE A 98 1.23 8.57 8.16
C ILE A 98 0.73 8.97 9.56
N THR A 99 1.19 10.09 10.08
CA THR A 99 0.73 10.59 11.39
C THR A 99 -0.77 10.86 11.38
N GLN A 100 -1.31 11.44 10.30
CA GLN A 100 -2.76 11.63 10.14
C GLN A 100 -3.52 10.30 10.14
N LEU A 101 -3.01 9.28 9.45
CA LEU A 101 -3.60 7.93 9.45
C LEU A 101 -3.63 7.34 10.87
N HIS A 102 -2.52 7.42 11.60
CA HIS A 102 -2.44 6.94 12.99
C HIS A 102 -3.45 7.66 13.90
N GLN A 103 -3.53 8.99 13.81
CA GLN A 103 -4.48 9.78 14.60
C GLN A 103 -5.94 9.46 14.29
N ALA A 104 -6.24 9.09 13.05
CA ALA A 104 -7.57 8.71 12.61
C ALA A 104 -7.93 7.24 12.91
N GLY A 105 -6.98 6.44 13.39
CA GLY A 105 -7.21 5.05 13.75
C GLY A 105 -6.87 4.02 12.67
N PHE A 106 -5.94 4.33 11.78
CA PHE A 106 -5.42 3.42 10.75
C PHE A 106 -3.90 3.27 10.88
N VAL A 107 -3.41 2.03 10.75
CA VAL A 107 -1.98 1.70 10.70
C VAL A 107 -1.71 0.71 9.58
N HIS A 108 -0.71 0.96 8.74
CA HIS A 108 -0.45 0.16 7.53
C HIS A 108 0.13 -1.21 7.84
N ARG A 109 1.11 -1.30 8.73
CA ARG A 109 1.78 -2.51 9.23
C ARG A 109 2.70 -3.24 8.24
N ASP A 110 2.82 -2.80 7.01
CA ASP A 110 3.63 -3.47 5.98
C ASP A 110 4.51 -2.49 5.20
N ILE A 111 5.09 -1.52 5.91
CA ILE A 111 6.05 -0.57 5.33
C ILE A 111 7.36 -1.28 5.04
N ARG A 112 7.85 -2.12 5.96
CA ARG A 112 9.08 -2.89 5.80
C ARG A 112 8.78 -4.38 5.76
N ARG A 113 9.19 -5.04 4.68
CA ARG A 113 9.11 -6.51 4.60
C ARG A 113 10.24 -7.17 5.37
N PRO A 114 10.02 -8.35 5.96
CA PRO A 114 11.09 -9.18 6.50
C PRO A 114 12.13 -9.52 5.42
N SER A 115 13.40 -9.51 5.79
CA SER A 115 14.52 -9.72 4.87
C SER A 115 14.64 -11.15 4.31
N ASP A 116 13.95 -12.10 4.90
CA ASP A 116 13.88 -13.51 4.50
C ASP A 116 12.82 -13.80 3.43
N ILE A 117 11.93 -12.86 3.18
CA ILE A 117 10.99 -12.93 2.07
C ILE A 117 11.65 -12.27 0.85
N GLY A 118 11.94 -13.04 -0.18
CA GLY A 118 12.57 -12.54 -1.41
C GLY A 118 11.83 -11.33 -1.98
N GLY A 119 12.55 -10.26 -2.32
CA GLY A 119 12.00 -8.99 -2.81
C GLY A 119 12.71 -7.78 -2.20
N GLN A 120 12.20 -6.59 -2.51
CA GLN A 120 12.71 -5.35 -1.96
C GLN A 120 12.09 -5.08 -0.58
N LEU A 121 12.89 -4.55 0.36
CA LEU A 121 12.45 -4.30 1.74
C LEU A 121 11.23 -3.38 1.85
N TYR A 122 11.06 -2.49 0.89
CA TYR A 122 10.03 -1.44 0.91
C TYR A 122 9.13 -1.47 -0.34
N ASP A 123 8.74 -2.66 -0.77
CA ASP A 123 7.90 -2.86 -1.98
C ASP A 123 6.57 -2.13 -1.96
N ASN A 124 6.03 -1.89 -0.76
CA ASN A 124 4.73 -1.25 -0.58
C ASN A 124 4.81 0.27 -0.50
N VAL A 125 6.02 0.84 -0.54
CA VAL A 125 6.25 2.30 -0.50
C VAL A 125 6.75 2.74 -1.87
N LEU A 126 5.93 3.47 -2.60
CA LEU A 126 6.21 3.87 -3.97
C LEU A 126 6.34 5.38 -4.06
N LEU A 127 7.47 5.86 -4.63
CA LEU A 127 7.58 7.25 -5.01
C LEU A 127 6.91 7.48 -6.36
N THR A 128 6.07 8.48 -6.44
CA THR A 128 5.43 8.96 -7.67
C THR A 128 5.77 10.43 -7.92
N ASN A 129 5.38 10.96 -9.08
CA ASN A 129 5.52 12.40 -9.35
C ASN A 129 4.72 13.28 -8.37
N ASN A 130 3.72 12.71 -7.70
CA ASN A 130 2.87 13.40 -6.72
C ASN A 130 3.24 13.08 -5.26
N GLY A 131 4.39 12.46 -5.02
CA GLY A 131 4.87 12.09 -3.69
C GLY A 131 4.87 10.59 -3.43
N ILE A 132 5.12 10.23 -2.18
CA ILE A 132 5.16 8.84 -1.73
C ILE A 132 3.73 8.31 -1.55
N ARG A 133 3.49 7.08 -2.00
CA ARG A 133 2.21 6.38 -1.91
C ARG A 133 2.40 5.00 -1.29
N LEU A 134 1.38 4.52 -0.59
CA LEU A 134 1.34 3.17 -0.01
C LEU A 134 0.39 2.27 -0.79
N ILE A 135 0.83 1.05 -1.03
CA ILE A 135 0.01 -0.02 -1.60
C ILE A 135 -0.09 -1.20 -0.62
N ASP A 136 -1.01 -2.11 -0.89
CA ASP A 136 -1.21 -3.36 -0.14
C ASP A 136 -1.57 -3.16 1.34
N VAL A 137 -2.86 -2.99 1.60
CA VAL A 137 -3.41 -2.84 2.96
C VAL A 137 -3.89 -4.16 3.58
N GLY A 138 -3.50 -5.31 3.01
CA GLY A 138 -3.99 -6.62 3.44
C GLY A 138 -3.84 -6.89 4.93
N ILE A 139 -2.70 -6.52 5.52
CA ILE A 139 -2.43 -6.68 6.96
C ILE A 139 -2.60 -5.41 7.79
N SER A 140 -3.04 -4.31 7.17
CA SER A 140 -3.32 -3.06 7.88
C SER A 140 -4.37 -3.28 8.97
N ALA A 141 -4.37 -2.42 9.98
CA ALA A 141 -5.30 -2.50 11.09
C ALA A 141 -6.03 -1.19 11.34
N MET A 142 -7.30 -1.31 11.73
CA MET A 142 -8.12 -0.19 12.19
C MET A 142 -8.32 -0.30 13.71
N GLN A 143 -8.13 0.81 14.42
CA GLN A 143 -8.26 0.89 15.87
C GLN A 143 -9.62 0.37 16.36
N SER A 144 -10.70 0.67 15.61
CA SER A 144 -12.05 0.21 15.90
C SER A 144 -12.23 -1.31 15.85
N LYS A 145 -11.34 -2.02 15.17
CA LYS A 145 -11.39 -3.48 15.00
C LYS A 145 -10.46 -4.22 15.97
N VAL A 146 -9.27 -3.67 16.22
CA VAL A 146 -8.25 -4.37 17.04
C VAL A 146 -8.19 -3.89 18.48
N GLY A 147 -8.80 -2.75 18.80
CA GLY A 147 -8.77 -2.14 20.11
C GLY A 147 -7.53 -1.28 20.36
N ASN A 148 -7.58 -0.44 21.38
CA ASN A 148 -6.58 0.60 21.64
C ASN A 148 -5.19 0.02 21.93
N LEU A 149 -5.11 -0.97 22.80
CA LEU A 149 -3.82 -1.51 23.25
C LEU A 149 -3.00 -2.11 22.11
N LEU A 150 -3.64 -2.93 21.25
CA LEU A 150 -2.96 -3.55 20.12
C LEU A 150 -2.65 -2.52 19.04
N PHE A 151 -3.55 -1.58 18.82
CA PHE A 151 -3.35 -0.49 17.85
C PHE A 151 -2.14 0.37 18.19
N GLU A 152 -2.00 0.80 19.45
CA GLU A 152 -0.83 1.56 19.94
C GLU A 152 0.49 0.79 19.73
N LYS A 153 0.48 -0.52 19.97
CA LYS A 153 1.65 -1.37 19.72
C LYS A 153 2.02 -1.40 18.24
N TYR A 154 1.05 -1.47 17.34
CA TYR A 154 1.28 -1.42 15.90
C TYR A 154 1.84 -0.07 15.45
N ILE A 155 1.34 1.03 16.00
CA ILE A 155 1.88 2.38 15.74
C ILE A 155 3.35 2.47 16.16
N GLU A 156 3.70 1.95 17.34
CA GLU A 156 5.08 1.96 17.81
C GLU A 156 6.03 1.21 16.87
N ILE A 157 5.62 0.05 16.39
CA ILE A 157 6.38 -0.73 15.41
C ILE A 157 6.52 0.05 14.10
N GLU A 158 5.44 0.59 13.56
CA GLU A 158 5.44 1.31 12.29
C GLU A 158 6.29 2.58 12.34
N ARG A 159 6.32 3.29 13.48
CA ARG A 159 7.21 4.44 13.68
C ARG A 159 8.69 4.07 13.59
N LYS A 160 9.07 2.90 14.08
CA LYS A 160 10.45 2.39 13.95
C LYS A 160 10.77 2.07 12.49
N GLU A 161 9.86 1.37 11.80
CA GLU A 161 10.02 1.05 10.36
C GLU A 161 10.08 2.33 9.52
N LEU A 162 9.31 3.34 9.84
CA LEU A 162 9.33 4.64 9.18
C LEU A 162 10.67 5.35 9.35
N ALA A 163 11.27 5.30 10.54
CA ALA A 163 12.60 5.85 10.79
C ALA A 163 13.69 5.13 9.98
N GLU A 164 13.62 3.80 9.88
CA GLU A 164 14.51 3.00 9.03
C GLU A 164 14.32 3.33 7.55
N PHE A 165 13.08 3.46 7.09
CA PHE A 165 12.77 3.86 5.71
C PHE A 165 13.31 5.26 5.40
N LYS A 166 13.14 6.22 6.29
CA LYS A 166 13.68 7.58 6.15
C LYS A 166 15.19 7.56 5.93
N ASN A 167 15.91 6.79 6.73
CA ASN A 167 17.35 6.63 6.58
C ASN A 167 17.71 6.00 5.22
N TYR A 168 17.03 4.94 4.84
CA TYR A 168 17.19 4.28 3.54
C TYR A 168 16.93 5.23 2.36
N PHE A 169 15.83 5.97 2.41
CA PHE A 169 15.38 6.85 1.33
C PHE A 169 16.26 8.09 1.14
N LEU A 170 16.85 8.61 2.21
CA LEU A 170 17.67 9.82 2.17
C LEU A 170 19.16 9.55 1.93
N ASN A 171 19.67 8.37 2.26
CA ASN A 171 21.10 8.07 2.24
C ASN A 171 21.54 7.13 1.10
N ARG A 172 20.69 6.81 0.14
CA ARG A 172 21.04 5.93 -1.00
C ARG A 172 20.83 6.58 -2.35
#